data_60248077d16892e53d68e724a04947cc
#
_entry.id   60248077d16892e53d68e724a04947cc
#
_cell.length_a   1.000
_cell.length_b   1.000
_cell.length_c   1.000
_cell.angle_alpha   90.00
_cell.angle_beta   90.00
_cell.angle_gamma   90.00
#
_symmetry.space_group_name_H-M   'P 1'
#
loop_
_entity.id
_entity.type
_entity.pdbx_description
1 polymer ?
#
loop_
_entity_poly.entity_id
_entity_poly.type
_entity_poly.pdbx_seq_one_letter_code
_entity_poly.pdbx_strand_id
1 'polypeptide(L)'
;MEASPLYLFPYWHEEQYLIDAKKLYSTAISNLCEDLGRSQLQRFDFICKWIEHLKPINGVYYDITSISSYSTNIDYIEWGYNRDKESLPQLNYGITFCQNNLLPIYYNIYPGSIVDVKTLKNCIEYLKTYKLTNILFILDRGFFSKENVLQMDNSDSKIQFIQPLPFTLKKVKALLRKNKYNLRNSSNLFKYNNEFLHYMLSKLYFDDNQFEAHIYFDEKHEIEQKHCFLKTLFELEEKLNLSQKKLSTLKEYLKFRESNIPKKYYNYFKWNKKTLCIEKNMKTIKASISKMGIFILLTNNNELDKVQVLDYYRQRDLVEKVFDIVKNEFDTNRLRVHSQYNTDGRLFIKFISLVIYMELSRVMKNKSLFIKYSVKELLSELKKLKITKMDGDNLLMSELSKKQKKIFEAFDIKEDDIKHSY
;
A
#
# COMPACT_ATOMS: atom_id res chain seq x y z
N MET A 1 19.86 6.28 1.56
CA MET A 1 19.59 4.90 2.01
C MET A 1 20.08 3.98 0.91
N GLU A 2 21.15 3.27 1.17
CA GLU A 2 21.68 2.29 0.22
C GLU A 2 21.29 0.91 0.74
N ALA A 3 20.62 0.14 -0.07
CA ALA A 3 20.31 -1.24 0.23
C ALA A 3 21.54 -2.09 -0.02
N SER A 4 22.46 -2.10 0.92
CA SER A 4 23.72 -2.85 0.83
C SER A 4 23.70 -4.06 1.76
N PRO A 5 24.33 -5.19 1.39
CA PRO A 5 24.51 -6.32 2.28
C PRO A 5 25.25 -5.91 3.56
N LEU A 6 24.86 -6.46 4.71
CA LEU A 6 25.42 -6.08 6.02
C LEU A 6 26.94 -6.27 6.13
N TYR A 7 27.52 -7.19 5.37
CA TYR A 7 28.99 -7.37 5.38
C TYR A 7 29.75 -6.19 4.78
N LEU A 8 29.10 -5.33 3.99
CA LEU A 8 29.66 -4.10 3.46
C LEU A 8 29.49 -2.91 4.41
N PHE A 9 28.77 -3.06 5.50
CA PHE A 9 28.51 -1.98 6.45
C PHE A 9 29.79 -1.37 7.06
N PRO A 10 30.85 -2.15 7.42
CA PRO A 10 32.09 -1.58 7.93
C PRO A 10 32.74 -0.58 6.96
N TYR A 11 32.69 -0.86 5.65
CA TYR A 11 33.22 0.05 4.62
C TYR A 11 32.38 1.32 4.52
N TRP A 12 31.05 1.19 4.52
CA TRP A 12 30.18 2.34 4.56
C TRP A 12 30.41 3.19 5.83
N HIS A 13 30.59 2.54 6.99
CA HIS A 13 30.83 3.20 8.26
C HIS A 13 32.15 4.01 8.25
N GLU A 14 33.20 3.52 7.60
CA GLU A 14 34.47 4.21 7.46
C GLU A 14 34.37 5.51 6.62
N GLU A 15 33.37 5.56 5.72
CA GLU A 15 33.11 6.74 4.89
C GLU A 15 32.20 7.76 5.57
N GLN A 16 31.65 7.45 6.75
CA GLN A 16 30.72 8.31 7.45
C GLN A 16 31.36 8.87 8.72
N TYR A 17 31.13 10.14 8.98
CA TYR A 17 31.41 10.71 10.28
C TYR A 17 30.23 10.44 11.21
N LEU A 18 30.43 9.60 12.21
CA LEU A 18 29.45 9.28 13.23
C LEU A 18 30.03 9.62 14.59
N ILE A 19 29.35 10.52 15.32
CA ILE A 19 29.81 10.98 16.64
C ILE A 19 29.86 9.79 17.59
N ASP A 20 31.00 9.58 18.25
CA ASP A 20 31.24 8.52 19.24
C ASP A 20 30.91 7.08 18.79
N ALA A 21 30.78 6.85 17.49
CA ALA A 21 30.44 5.53 16.99
C ALA A 21 31.67 4.62 16.95
N LYS A 22 31.65 3.55 17.74
CA LYS A 22 32.60 2.44 17.59
C LYS A 22 32.37 1.77 16.24
N LYS A 23 33.45 1.25 15.63
CA LYS A 23 33.39 0.49 14.38
C LYS A 23 32.37 -0.66 14.53
N LEU A 24 31.33 -0.65 13.70
CA LEU A 24 30.26 -1.65 13.73
C LEU A 24 30.50 -2.68 12.63
N TYR A 25 30.56 -3.94 13.03
CA TYR A 25 30.63 -5.08 12.13
C TYR A 25 29.24 -5.68 11.87
N SER A 26 29.11 -6.47 10.82
CA SER A 26 27.84 -7.12 10.45
C SER A 26 27.25 -7.96 11.59
N THR A 27 28.09 -8.58 12.41
CA THR A 27 27.68 -9.36 13.60
C THR A 27 27.05 -8.46 14.66
N ALA A 28 27.64 -7.29 14.94
CA ALA A 28 27.08 -6.34 15.91
C ALA A 28 25.70 -5.84 15.46
N ILE A 29 25.53 -5.57 14.17
CA ILE A 29 24.22 -5.16 13.61
C ILE A 29 23.22 -6.31 13.67
N SER A 30 23.64 -7.54 13.39
CA SER A 30 22.77 -8.71 13.50
C SER A 30 22.32 -8.94 14.96
N ASN A 31 23.24 -8.77 15.92
CA ASN A 31 22.92 -8.86 17.35
C ASN A 31 21.95 -7.74 17.77
N LEU A 32 22.20 -6.49 17.33
CA LEU A 32 21.27 -5.39 17.58
C LEU A 32 19.87 -5.69 17.04
N CYS A 33 19.76 -6.24 15.82
CA CYS A 33 18.47 -6.65 15.27
C CYS A 33 17.82 -7.72 16.12
N GLU A 34 18.58 -8.70 16.61
CA GLU A 34 18.07 -9.77 17.48
C GLU A 34 17.62 -9.23 18.83
N ASP A 35 18.39 -8.34 19.44
CA ASP A 35 18.08 -7.71 20.72
C ASP A 35 16.79 -6.86 20.61
N LEU A 36 16.68 -6.04 19.56
CA LEU A 36 15.46 -5.29 19.26
C LEU A 36 14.27 -6.20 19.02
N GLY A 37 14.49 -7.34 18.36
CA GLY A 37 13.45 -8.35 18.12
C GLY A 37 12.97 -9.01 19.41
N ARG A 38 13.85 -9.28 20.36
CA ARG A 38 13.51 -9.82 21.68
C ARG A 38 12.84 -8.78 22.58
N SER A 39 13.17 -7.50 22.42
CA SER A 39 12.72 -6.39 23.28
C SER A 39 11.34 -5.86 22.86
N GLN A 40 10.32 -6.69 22.99
CA GLN A 40 8.94 -6.32 22.63
C GLN A 40 8.47 -5.03 23.35
N LEU A 41 8.82 -4.87 24.63
CA LEU A 41 8.46 -3.68 25.41
C LEU A 41 9.08 -2.41 24.85
N GLN A 42 10.33 -2.44 24.41
CA GLN A 42 10.99 -1.27 23.85
C GLN A 42 10.34 -0.86 22.52
N ARG A 43 10.00 -1.82 21.66
CA ARG A 43 9.27 -1.55 20.41
C ARG A 43 7.90 -0.95 20.70
N PHE A 44 7.18 -1.49 21.70
CA PHE A 44 5.89 -0.97 22.14
C PHE A 44 6.00 0.47 22.67
N ASP A 45 6.99 0.75 23.55
CA ASP A 45 7.22 2.10 24.10
C ASP A 45 7.55 3.11 22.99
N PHE A 46 8.40 2.73 22.04
CA PHE A 46 8.68 3.57 20.87
C PHE A 46 7.39 3.92 20.11
N ILE A 47 6.57 2.94 19.80
CA ILE A 47 5.31 3.15 19.08
C ILE A 47 4.36 4.04 19.88
N CYS A 48 4.24 3.85 21.20
CA CYS A 48 3.41 4.71 22.05
C CYS A 48 3.86 6.17 21.98
N LYS A 49 5.16 6.44 22.13
CA LYS A 49 5.73 7.79 22.05
C LYS A 49 5.58 8.39 20.66
N TRP A 50 5.75 7.59 19.64
CA TRP A 50 5.58 8.01 18.25
C TRP A 50 4.12 8.39 17.95
N ILE A 51 3.15 7.58 18.37
CA ILE A 51 1.73 7.88 18.25
C ILE A 51 1.37 9.17 18.99
N GLU A 52 1.90 9.37 20.20
CA GLU A 52 1.67 10.60 20.98
C GLU A 52 2.18 11.84 20.25
N HIS A 53 3.36 11.73 19.61
CA HIS A 53 3.93 12.81 18.79
C HIS A 53 3.08 13.12 17.54
N LEU A 54 2.38 12.13 16.99
CA LEU A 54 1.57 12.30 15.78
C LEU A 54 0.16 12.85 16.04
N LYS A 55 -0.31 12.88 17.26
CA LYS A 55 -1.67 13.36 17.60
C LYS A 55 -1.90 14.82 17.18
N PRO A 56 -3.11 15.18 16.75
CA PRO A 56 -4.32 14.34 16.66
C PRO A 56 -4.36 13.44 15.42
N ILE A 57 -4.77 12.19 15.61
CA ILE A 57 -4.95 11.21 14.53
C ILE A 57 -6.46 10.97 14.35
N ASN A 58 -7.04 11.49 13.29
CA ASN A 58 -8.48 11.42 13.02
C ASN A 58 -8.85 10.28 12.06
N GLY A 59 -7.92 9.88 11.19
CA GLY A 59 -8.13 8.83 10.23
C GLY A 59 -6.84 8.08 9.91
N VAL A 60 -7.01 6.85 9.44
CA VAL A 60 -5.90 5.95 9.12
C VAL A 60 -6.14 5.20 7.81
N TYR A 61 -5.09 5.04 7.04
CA TYR A 61 -5.01 4.05 5.95
C TYR A 61 -4.38 2.79 6.52
N TYR A 62 -4.97 1.66 6.23
CA TYR A 62 -4.39 0.36 6.54
C TYR A 62 -4.24 -0.45 5.27
N ASP A 63 -3.03 -0.93 5.02
CA ASP A 63 -2.75 -1.79 3.88
C ASP A 63 -1.63 -2.79 4.19
N ILE A 64 -1.48 -3.83 3.36
CA ILE A 64 -0.61 -4.97 3.59
C ILE A 64 0.22 -5.25 2.33
N THR A 65 1.48 -5.60 2.54
CA THR A 65 2.34 -6.12 1.48
C THR A 65 2.91 -7.48 1.84
N SER A 66 3.35 -8.24 0.83
CA SER A 66 4.03 -9.52 1.02
C SER A 66 5.54 -9.34 0.98
N ILE A 67 6.24 -10.06 1.84
CA ILE A 67 7.71 -10.14 1.86
C ILE A 67 8.11 -11.61 1.75
N SER A 68 8.73 -11.99 0.64
CA SER A 68 9.12 -13.36 0.36
C SER A 68 10.36 -13.77 1.15
N SER A 69 10.50 -15.06 1.50
CA SER A 69 11.69 -15.60 2.13
C SER A 69 11.92 -17.07 1.77
N TYR A 70 13.17 -17.47 1.76
CA TYR A 70 13.59 -18.89 1.67
C TYR A 70 13.77 -19.55 3.04
N SER A 71 13.58 -18.80 4.14
CA SER A 71 13.79 -19.31 5.49
C SER A 71 12.71 -20.31 5.87
N THR A 72 13.12 -21.40 6.50
CA THR A 72 12.24 -22.43 7.09
C THR A 72 12.11 -22.30 8.61
N ASN A 73 12.87 -21.37 9.22
CA ASN A 73 12.98 -21.23 10.69
C ASN A 73 12.26 -20.00 11.23
N ILE A 74 11.36 -19.42 10.44
CA ILE A 74 10.58 -18.24 10.81
C ILE A 74 9.11 -18.60 10.71
N ASP A 75 8.41 -18.57 11.84
CA ASP A 75 7.01 -19.01 11.95
C ASP A 75 6.03 -18.24 11.06
N TYR A 76 6.36 -17.00 10.70
CA TYR A 76 5.53 -16.18 9.81
C TYR A 76 5.67 -16.55 8.33
N ILE A 77 6.71 -17.30 7.95
CA ILE A 77 6.96 -17.65 6.55
C ILE A 77 6.10 -18.83 6.14
N GLU A 78 5.02 -18.54 5.46
CA GLU A 78 4.03 -19.52 5.00
C GLU A 78 3.65 -19.30 3.54
N TRP A 79 3.16 -20.36 2.90
CA TRP A 79 2.57 -20.26 1.58
C TRP A 79 1.20 -19.56 1.65
N GLY A 80 1.02 -18.54 0.80
CA GLY A 80 -0.22 -17.80 0.73
C GLY A 80 -0.35 -16.99 -0.57
N TYR A 81 -1.24 -16.01 -0.58
CA TYR A 81 -1.39 -15.12 -1.71
C TYR A 81 -0.24 -14.11 -1.73
N ASN A 82 0.71 -14.32 -2.64
CA ASN A 82 1.83 -13.41 -2.85
C ASN A 82 1.42 -12.27 -3.81
N ARG A 83 1.46 -11.03 -3.34
CA ARG A 83 1.08 -9.83 -4.11
C ARG A 83 2.04 -9.57 -5.27
N ASP A 84 3.30 -9.96 -5.13
CA ASP A 84 4.33 -9.83 -6.16
C ASP A 84 4.34 -11.00 -7.15
N LYS A 85 3.43 -11.98 -6.95
CA LYS A 85 3.30 -13.19 -7.79
C LYS A 85 4.56 -14.06 -7.80
N GLU A 86 5.39 -13.95 -6.79
CA GLU A 86 6.51 -14.86 -6.58
C GLU A 86 6.00 -16.23 -6.09
N SER A 87 6.59 -17.30 -6.59
CA SER A 87 6.33 -18.68 -6.13
C SER A 87 7.22 -19.01 -4.94
N LEU A 88 7.08 -18.24 -3.85
CA LEU A 88 7.83 -18.40 -2.62
C LEU A 88 6.90 -18.25 -1.41
N PRO A 89 7.22 -18.91 -0.28
CA PRO A 89 6.57 -18.61 0.98
C PRO A 89 6.94 -17.20 1.43
N GLN A 90 6.09 -16.59 2.25
CA GLN A 90 6.16 -15.19 2.60
C GLN A 90 5.62 -14.92 3.99
N LEU A 91 5.93 -13.75 4.51
CA LEU A 91 5.13 -13.10 5.56
C LEU A 91 4.31 -11.95 4.97
N ASN A 92 3.28 -11.56 5.68
CA ASN A 92 2.48 -10.37 5.36
C ASN A 92 2.86 -9.23 6.32
N TYR A 93 3.22 -8.08 5.77
CA TYR A 93 3.63 -6.88 6.50
C TYR A 93 2.56 -5.80 6.36
N GLY A 94 1.77 -5.61 7.42
CA GLY A 94 0.72 -4.60 7.48
C GLY A 94 1.26 -3.29 8.04
N ILE A 95 0.91 -2.17 7.43
CA ILE A 95 1.29 -0.83 7.90
C ILE A 95 0.05 0.03 8.00
N THR A 96 -0.05 0.77 9.10
CA THR A 96 -1.08 1.78 9.33
C THR A 96 -0.46 3.16 9.17
N PHE A 97 -1.08 4.02 8.37
CA PHE A 97 -0.62 5.38 8.09
C PHE A 97 -1.62 6.40 8.60
N CYS A 98 -1.14 7.52 9.10
CA CYS A 98 -1.97 8.66 9.45
C CYS A 98 -2.57 9.30 8.18
N GLN A 99 -3.88 9.53 8.18
CA GLN A 99 -4.58 10.11 7.04
C GLN A 99 -4.11 11.56 6.74
N ASN A 100 -3.82 12.34 7.78
CA ASN A 100 -3.52 13.77 7.62
C ASN A 100 -2.17 14.05 6.96
N ASN A 101 -1.15 13.22 7.24
CA ASN A 101 0.24 13.47 6.83
C ASN A 101 0.93 12.27 6.15
N LEU A 102 0.23 11.14 6.04
CA LEU A 102 0.72 9.88 5.47
C LEU A 102 1.94 9.28 6.20
N LEU A 103 2.23 9.73 7.43
CA LEU A 103 3.28 9.12 8.22
C LEU A 103 2.85 7.74 8.73
N PRO A 104 3.74 6.75 8.74
CA PRO A 104 3.42 5.43 9.27
C PRO A 104 3.27 5.53 10.79
N ILE A 105 2.16 5.00 11.32
CA ILE A 105 1.82 5.04 12.75
C ILE A 105 2.28 3.77 13.44
N TYR A 106 2.02 2.63 12.79
CA TYR A 106 2.17 1.31 13.36
C TYR A 106 2.35 0.27 12.26
N TYR A 107 2.99 -0.85 12.59
CA TYR A 107 3.12 -1.98 11.70
C TYR A 107 2.80 -3.31 12.40
N ASN A 108 2.41 -4.30 11.63
CA ASN A 108 2.17 -5.67 12.08
C ASN A 108 2.80 -6.69 11.13
N ILE A 109 3.22 -7.80 11.70
CA ILE A 109 3.73 -8.94 10.97
C ILE A 109 2.71 -10.08 11.10
N TYR A 110 2.30 -10.67 9.98
CA TYR A 110 1.34 -11.77 9.95
C TYR A 110 1.91 -12.95 9.16
N PRO A 111 1.51 -14.17 9.50
CA PRO A 111 1.78 -15.34 8.66
C PRO A 111 1.31 -15.14 7.21
N GLY A 112 2.09 -15.67 6.27
CA GLY A 112 1.81 -15.50 4.85
C GLY A 112 0.50 -16.11 4.36
N SER A 113 -0.02 -17.12 5.08
CA SER A 113 -1.31 -17.77 4.79
C SER A 113 -2.54 -16.94 5.19
N ILE A 114 -2.37 -15.94 6.07
CA ILE A 114 -3.49 -15.15 6.58
C ILE A 114 -3.99 -14.21 5.48
N VAL A 115 -5.31 -14.24 5.23
CA VAL A 115 -5.98 -13.36 4.28
C VAL A 115 -6.23 -11.97 4.87
N ASP A 116 -6.24 -10.93 4.03
CA ASP A 116 -6.34 -9.53 4.41
C ASP A 116 -7.55 -9.24 5.33
N VAL A 117 -8.68 -9.86 5.05
CA VAL A 117 -9.91 -9.70 5.85
C VAL A 117 -9.68 -9.98 7.34
N LYS A 118 -8.87 -11.00 7.68
CA LYS A 118 -8.60 -11.38 9.08
C LYS A 118 -7.62 -10.44 9.78
N THR A 119 -6.71 -9.82 9.03
CA THR A 119 -5.70 -8.92 9.60
C THR A 119 -6.29 -7.60 10.10
N LEU A 120 -7.40 -7.15 9.51
CA LEU A 120 -8.08 -5.91 9.91
C LEU A 120 -8.54 -5.96 11.36
N LYS A 121 -9.12 -7.09 11.79
CA LYS A 121 -9.53 -7.27 13.19
C LYS A 121 -8.37 -7.08 14.15
N ASN A 122 -7.23 -7.71 13.85
CA ASN A 122 -6.04 -7.57 14.68
C ASN A 122 -5.51 -6.14 14.68
N CYS A 123 -5.51 -5.46 13.53
CA CYS A 123 -5.12 -4.05 13.44
C CYS A 123 -5.98 -3.17 14.34
N ILE A 124 -7.29 -3.34 14.32
CA ILE A 124 -8.23 -2.61 15.18
C ILE A 124 -7.92 -2.83 16.68
N GLU A 125 -7.71 -4.08 17.10
CA GLU A 125 -7.39 -4.41 18.49
C GLU A 125 -6.06 -3.76 18.94
N TYR A 126 -5.04 -3.77 18.08
CA TYR A 126 -3.77 -3.09 18.38
C TYR A 126 -3.95 -1.58 18.52
N LEU A 127 -4.70 -0.93 17.62
CA LEU A 127 -4.92 0.52 17.71
C LEU A 127 -5.69 0.90 18.98
N LYS A 128 -6.63 0.06 19.45
CA LYS A 128 -7.27 0.21 20.77
C LYS A 128 -6.26 0.16 21.91
N THR A 129 -5.30 -0.77 21.87
CA THR A 129 -4.23 -0.88 22.86
C THR A 129 -3.43 0.42 22.96
N TYR A 130 -3.25 1.12 21.84
CA TYR A 130 -2.61 2.44 21.77
C TYR A 130 -3.56 3.62 22.08
N LYS A 131 -4.77 3.35 22.59
CA LYS A 131 -5.81 4.34 22.93
C LYS A 131 -6.21 5.23 21.74
N LEU A 132 -6.14 4.69 20.53
CA LEU A 132 -6.67 5.32 19.35
C LEU A 132 -8.13 4.89 19.17
N THR A 133 -9.03 5.82 19.46
CA THR A 133 -10.50 5.65 19.36
C THR A 133 -11.08 6.71 18.44
N ASN A 134 -12.32 6.55 18.00
CA ASN A 134 -13.01 7.49 17.09
C ASN A 134 -12.24 7.74 15.78
N ILE A 135 -11.67 6.69 15.19
CA ILE A 135 -10.81 6.80 14.02
C ILE A 135 -11.61 6.43 12.77
N LEU A 136 -11.36 7.17 11.70
CA LEU A 136 -11.83 6.83 10.35
C LEU A 136 -10.85 5.89 9.67
N PHE A 137 -11.24 4.64 9.41
CA PHE A 137 -10.47 3.69 8.60
C PHE A 137 -10.76 3.88 7.11
N ILE A 138 -9.72 4.08 6.32
CA ILE A 138 -9.80 4.07 4.85
C ILE A 138 -9.14 2.79 4.37
N LEU A 139 -9.96 1.90 3.80
CA LEU A 139 -9.59 0.52 3.51
C LEU A 139 -9.63 0.20 2.01
N ASP A 140 -8.86 -0.81 1.60
CA ASP A 140 -9.00 -1.37 0.25
C ASP A 140 -10.16 -2.38 0.20
N ARG A 141 -10.60 -2.67 -1.04
CA ARG A 141 -11.65 -3.65 -1.32
C ARG A 141 -11.30 -5.05 -0.81
N GLY A 142 -10.00 -5.39 -0.72
CA GLY A 142 -9.53 -6.68 -0.20
C GLY A 142 -9.91 -6.96 1.26
N PHE A 143 -10.12 -5.91 2.05
CA PHE A 143 -10.52 -6.03 3.46
C PHE A 143 -12.03 -6.19 3.66
N PHE A 144 -12.81 -6.14 2.58
CA PHE A 144 -14.26 -6.22 2.72
C PHE A 144 -14.73 -7.61 3.13
N SER A 145 -15.41 -7.68 4.26
CA SER A 145 -16.34 -8.73 4.62
C SER A 145 -17.53 -8.12 5.35
N LYS A 146 -18.67 -8.81 5.34
CA LYS A 146 -19.84 -8.39 6.11
C LYS A 146 -19.51 -8.31 7.60
N GLU A 147 -18.75 -9.28 8.09
CA GLU A 147 -18.30 -9.38 9.49
C GLU A 147 -17.46 -8.19 9.89
N ASN A 148 -16.47 -7.79 9.07
CA ASN A 148 -15.62 -6.63 9.34
C ASN A 148 -16.45 -5.33 9.40
N VAL A 149 -17.36 -5.15 8.45
CA VAL A 149 -18.24 -3.96 8.41
C VAL A 149 -19.08 -3.87 9.69
N LEU A 150 -19.74 -4.97 10.08
CA LEU A 150 -20.55 -5.01 11.29
C LEU A 150 -19.71 -4.88 12.56
N GLN A 151 -18.50 -5.45 12.61
CA GLN A 151 -17.61 -5.33 13.73
C GLN A 151 -17.16 -3.88 13.94
N MET A 152 -16.82 -3.15 12.88
CA MET A 152 -16.46 -1.74 12.99
C MET A 152 -17.62 -0.88 13.46
N ASP A 153 -18.82 -1.12 12.91
CA ASP A 153 -20.03 -0.36 13.24
C ASP A 153 -20.51 -0.59 14.68
N ASN A 154 -20.47 -1.84 15.15
CA ASN A 154 -20.91 -2.24 16.50
C ASN A 154 -19.81 -2.09 17.57
N SER A 155 -18.64 -1.54 17.24
CA SER A 155 -17.54 -1.44 18.20
C SER A 155 -17.78 -0.31 19.20
N ASP A 156 -17.50 -0.56 20.50
CA ASP A 156 -17.50 0.48 21.55
C ASP A 156 -16.55 1.64 21.24
N SER A 157 -15.61 1.42 20.33
CA SER A 157 -14.60 2.39 19.92
C SER A 157 -15.10 3.40 18.88
N LYS A 158 -16.36 3.31 18.43
CA LYS A 158 -16.97 4.19 17.42
C LYS A 158 -16.11 4.31 16.17
N ILE A 159 -15.68 3.17 15.62
CA ILE A 159 -14.85 3.12 14.44
C ILE A 159 -15.67 3.51 13.22
N GLN A 160 -15.23 4.55 12.54
CA GLN A 160 -15.78 4.96 11.25
C GLN A 160 -14.97 4.32 10.12
N PHE A 161 -15.57 4.17 8.94
CA PHE A 161 -14.84 3.61 7.81
C PHE A 161 -15.29 4.16 6.45
N ILE A 162 -14.38 4.11 5.48
CA ILE A 162 -14.64 4.23 4.05
C ILE A 162 -14.06 3.00 3.39
N GLN A 163 -14.91 2.21 2.70
CA GLN A 163 -14.51 0.95 2.11
C GLN A 163 -15.18 0.68 0.76
N PRO A 164 -14.42 0.35 -0.29
CA PRO A 164 -15.00 -0.02 -1.58
C PRO A 164 -15.75 -1.35 -1.51
N LEU A 165 -16.89 -1.41 -2.17
CA LEU A 165 -17.72 -2.60 -2.25
C LEU A 165 -17.38 -3.46 -3.48
N PRO A 166 -17.24 -4.79 -3.32
CA PRO A 166 -17.05 -5.69 -4.46
C PRO A 166 -18.36 -5.88 -5.25
N PHE A 167 -18.28 -5.82 -6.57
CA PHE A 167 -19.42 -6.04 -7.46
C PHE A 167 -19.98 -7.47 -7.47
N THR A 168 -19.33 -8.39 -6.75
CA THR A 168 -19.81 -9.77 -6.58
C THR A 168 -21.00 -9.86 -5.66
N LEU A 169 -21.21 -8.93 -4.74
CA LEU A 169 -22.28 -8.90 -3.77
C LEU A 169 -23.66 -8.79 -4.44
N LYS A 170 -24.61 -9.61 -4.00
CA LYS A 170 -25.99 -9.57 -4.50
C LYS A 170 -26.64 -8.20 -4.31
N LYS A 171 -26.44 -7.57 -3.13
CA LYS A 171 -26.99 -6.24 -2.80
C LYS A 171 -26.40 -5.15 -3.71
N VAL A 172 -25.10 -5.18 -4.00
CA VAL A 172 -24.46 -4.24 -4.94
C VAL A 172 -24.97 -4.44 -6.36
N LYS A 173 -25.14 -5.67 -6.81
CA LYS A 173 -25.75 -5.96 -8.12
C LYS A 173 -27.17 -5.43 -8.24
N ALA A 174 -27.99 -5.57 -7.20
CA ALA A 174 -29.35 -5.02 -7.15
C ALA A 174 -29.32 -3.49 -7.17
N LEU A 175 -28.47 -2.87 -6.37
CA LEU A 175 -28.27 -1.43 -6.32
C LEU A 175 -27.91 -0.84 -7.70
N LEU A 176 -26.93 -1.45 -8.37
CA LEU A 176 -26.51 -1.01 -9.71
C LEU A 176 -27.61 -1.19 -10.76
N ARG A 177 -28.38 -2.29 -10.70
CA ARG A 177 -29.51 -2.48 -11.63
C ARG A 177 -30.57 -1.39 -11.48
N LYS A 178 -30.89 -1.04 -10.23
CA LYS A 178 -31.88 0.01 -9.92
C LYS A 178 -31.43 1.38 -10.42
N ASN A 179 -30.16 1.71 -10.29
CA ASN A 179 -29.62 3.05 -10.51
C ASN A 179 -28.87 3.24 -11.85
N LYS A 180 -28.79 2.19 -12.67
CA LYS A 180 -27.94 2.17 -13.88
C LYS A 180 -28.18 3.34 -14.84
N TYR A 181 -29.44 3.70 -15.07
CA TYR A 181 -29.79 4.78 -16.00
C TYR A 181 -29.68 6.15 -15.34
N ASN A 182 -30.06 6.25 -14.08
CA ASN A 182 -30.05 7.52 -13.35
C ASN A 182 -28.64 8.00 -13.04
N LEU A 183 -27.71 7.09 -12.75
CA LEU A 183 -26.35 7.44 -12.39
C LEU A 183 -25.65 8.31 -13.46
N ARG A 184 -25.93 8.05 -14.74
CA ARG A 184 -25.31 8.75 -15.88
C ARG A 184 -26.07 10.00 -16.33
N ASN A 185 -27.12 10.40 -15.62
CA ASN A 185 -27.84 11.62 -15.94
C ASN A 185 -27.00 12.84 -15.59
N SER A 186 -27.08 13.87 -16.42
CA SER A 186 -26.38 15.15 -16.21
C SER A 186 -26.76 15.84 -14.88
N SER A 187 -27.97 15.57 -14.35
CA SER A 187 -28.36 16.04 -13.02
C SER A 187 -27.52 15.51 -11.86
N ASN A 188 -26.83 14.39 -12.06
CA ASN A 188 -25.95 13.76 -11.08
C ASN A 188 -24.47 14.14 -11.26
N LEU A 189 -24.20 15.00 -12.24
CA LEU A 189 -22.84 15.47 -12.51
C LEU A 189 -22.39 16.45 -11.44
N PHE A 190 -21.15 16.31 -10.97
CA PHE A 190 -20.50 17.28 -10.09
C PHE A 190 -19.03 17.48 -10.49
N LYS A 191 -18.52 18.65 -10.19
CA LYS A 191 -17.11 18.98 -10.41
C LYS A 191 -16.28 18.49 -9.23
N TYR A 192 -15.23 17.72 -9.55
CA TYR A 192 -14.24 17.28 -8.59
C TYR A 192 -12.85 17.62 -9.11
N ASN A 193 -12.17 18.57 -8.44
CA ASN A 193 -10.94 19.16 -8.94
C ASN A 193 -11.12 19.72 -10.38
N ASN A 194 -10.37 19.21 -11.36
CA ASN A 194 -10.49 19.55 -12.77
C ASN A 194 -11.23 18.50 -13.61
N GLU A 195 -11.92 17.57 -12.95
CA GLU A 195 -12.66 16.48 -13.60
C GLU A 195 -14.16 16.59 -13.29
N PHE A 196 -14.99 15.94 -14.09
CA PHE A 196 -16.41 15.80 -13.85
C PHE A 196 -16.74 14.34 -13.58
N LEU A 197 -17.45 14.12 -12.49
CA LEU A 197 -17.90 12.79 -12.06
C LEU A 197 -19.41 12.80 -11.86
N HIS A 198 -20.03 11.65 -12.05
CA HIS A 198 -21.42 11.46 -11.62
C HIS A 198 -21.47 10.85 -10.23
N TYR A 199 -22.45 11.25 -9.45
CA TYR A 199 -22.60 10.80 -8.08
C TYR A 199 -24.06 10.53 -7.73
N MET A 200 -24.28 9.47 -6.95
CA MET A 200 -25.54 9.17 -6.30
C MET A 200 -25.31 8.62 -4.91
N LEU A 201 -26.08 9.08 -3.95
CA LEU A 201 -26.14 8.49 -2.62
C LEU A 201 -27.25 7.43 -2.57
N SER A 202 -26.98 6.31 -1.93
CA SER A 202 -27.96 5.25 -1.67
C SER A 202 -27.70 4.63 -0.30
N LYS A 203 -28.69 3.90 0.21
CA LYS A 203 -28.60 3.18 1.48
C LYS A 203 -28.43 1.69 1.22
N LEU A 204 -27.53 1.06 1.96
CA LEU A 204 -27.35 -0.39 2.01
C LEU A 204 -27.51 -0.89 3.44
N TYR A 205 -28.11 -2.05 3.59
CA TYR A 205 -28.34 -2.68 4.88
C TYR A 205 -27.54 -3.98 4.97
N PHE A 206 -26.81 -4.14 6.08
CA PHE A 206 -26.23 -5.42 6.48
C PHE A 206 -26.83 -5.78 7.84
N ASP A 207 -27.59 -6.87 7.85
CA ASP A 207 -28.53 -7.18 8.90
C ASP A 207 -29.46 -5.97 9.15
N ASP A 208 -29.58 -5.47 10.37
CA ASP A 208 -30.39 -4.31 10.72
C ASP A 208 -29.64 -2.97 10.63
N ASN A 209 -28.33 -3.00 10.38
CA ASN A 209 -27.49 -1.81 10.32
C ASN A 209 -27.57 -1.15 8.93
N GLN A 210 -27.82 0.17 8.92
CA GLN A 210 -27.88 0.98 7.71
C GLN A 210 -26.56 1.70 7.47
N PHE A 211 -26.08 1.65 6.23
CA PHE A 211 -24.87 2.31 5.78
C PHE A 211 -25.14 3.18 4.57
N GLU A 212 -24.34 4.24 4.41
CA GLU A 212 -24.34 5.04 3.21
C GLU A 212 -23.47 4.41 2.13
N ALA A 213 -24.02 4.33 0.91
CA ALA A 213 -23.31 3.87 -0.28
C ALA A 213 -23.18 5.02 -1.26
N HIS A 214 -21.99 5.58 -1.33
CA HIS A 214 -21.59 6.63 -2.26
C HIS A 214 -21.24 6.00 -3.59
N ILE A 215 -22.04 6.21 -4.61
CA ILE A 215 -21.88 5.63 -5.95
C ILE A 215 -21.29 6.70 -6.85
N TYR A 216 -20.12 6.44 -7.39
CA TYR A 216 -19.45 7.33 -8.33
C TYR A 216 -19.35 6.67 -9.69
N PHE A 217 -19.38 7.49 -10.73
CA PHE A 217 -19.11 7.06 -12.08
C PHE A 217 -18.15 8.08 -12.75
N ASP A 218 -17.07 7.55 -13.27
CA ASP A 218 -15.99 8.30 -13.95
C ASP A 218 -15.93 7.87 -15.41
N GLU A 219 -16.33 8.77 -16.31
CA GLU A 219 -16.37 8.50 -17.75
C GLU A 219 -14.98 8.27 -18.35
N LYS A 220 -14.00 9.03 -17.89
CA LYS A 220 -12.62 8.88 -18.36
C LYS A 220 -12.08 7.50 -17.99
N HIS A 221 -12.28 7.12 -16.75
CA HIS A 221 -11.87 5.80 -16.25
C HIS A 221 -12.65 4.66 -16.93
N GLU A 222 -13.94 4.85 -17.27
CA GLU A 222 -14.70 3.89 -18.09
C GLU A 222 -14.02 3.65 -19.44
N ILE A 223 -13.64 4.72 -20.14
CA ILE A 223 -13.00 4.62 -21.45
C ILE A 223 -11.68 3.87 -21.36
N GLU A 224 -10.83 4.21 -20.39
CA GLU A 224 -9.54 3.57 -20.15
C GLU A 224 -9.70 2.08 -19.82
N GLN A 225 -10.56 1.74 -18.87
CA GLN A 225 -10.85 0.35 -18.50
C GLN A 225 -11.40 -0.45 -19.67
N LYS A 226 -12.32 0.12 -20.43
CA LYS A 226 -12.91 -0.52 -21.61
C LYS A 226 -11.88 -0.78 -22.70
N HIS A 227 -11.01 0.19 -22.96
CA HIS A 227 -9.94 0.04 -23.95
C HIS A 227 -8.97 -1.09 -23.54
N CYS A 228 -8.45 -1.07 -22.33
CA CYS A 228 -7.57 -2.13 -21.82
C CYS A 228 -8.24 -3.51 -21.85
N PHE A 229 -9.48 -3.59 -21.41
CA PHE A 229 -10.24 -4.84 -21.40
C PHE A 229 -10.46 -5.41 -22.78
N LEU A 230 -10.92 -4.59 -23.73
CA LEU A 230 -11.16 -5.02 -25.11
C LEU A 230 -9.85 -5.42 -25.81
N LYS A 231 -8.78 -4.65 -25.64
CA LYS A 231 -7.45 -4.98 -26.17
C LYS A 231 -7.03 -6.39 -25.72
N THR A 232 -7.12 -6.68 -24.42
CA THR A 232 -6.78 -8.00 -23.87
C THR A 232 -7.69 -9.10 -24.43
N LEU A 233 -8.99 -8.83 -24.58
CA LEU A 233 -9.92 -9.82 -25.16
C LEU A 233 -9.58 -10.12 -26.64
N PHE A 234 -9.19 -9.13 -27.42
CA PHE A 234 -8.77 -9.34 -28.80
C PHE A 234 -7.48 -10.15 -28.89
N GLU A 235 -6.46 -9.83 -28.09
CA GLU A 235 -5.22 -10.59 -28.02
C GLU A 235 -5.45 -12.07 -27.63
N LEU A 236 -6.38 -12.32 -26.70
CA LEU A 236 -6.76 -13.68 -26.32
C LEU A 236 -7.56 -14.38 -27.40
N GLU A 237 -8.45 -13.68 -28.11
CA GLU A 237 -9.20 -14.23 -29.25
C GLU A 237 -8.27 -14.65 -30.39
N GLU A 238 -7.28 -13.84 -30.73
CA GLU A 238 -6.26 -14.18 -31.74
C GLU A 238 -5.50 -15.46 -31.37
N LYS A 239 -5.06 -15.59 -30.12
CA LYS A 239 -4.43 -16.82 -29.60
C LYS A 239 -5.35 -18.04 -29.72
N LEU A 240 -6.62 -17.88 -29.39
CA LEU A 240 -7.62 -18.93 -29.50
C LEU A 240 -7.86 -19.32 -30.97
N ASN A 241 -7.97 -18.36 -31.88
CA ASN A 241 -8.21 -18.60 -33.31
C ASN A 241 -7.01 -19.30 -33.99
N LEU A 242 -5.79 -18.92 -33.66
CA LEU A 242 -4.58 -19.60 -34.14
C LEU A 242 -4.53 -21.08 -33.72
N SER A 243 -5.12 -21.41 -32.59
CA SER A 243 -5.15 -22.77 -32.02
C SER A 243 -6.39 -23.56 -32.45
N GLN A 244 -7.41 -22.91 -33.01
CA GLN A 244 -8.72 -23.51 -33.31
C GLN A 244 -8.62 -24.68 -34.34
N LYS A 245 -7.68 -24.62 -35.28
CA LYS A 245 -7.42 -25.73 -36.23
C LYS A 245 -6.98 -27.04 -35.57
N LYS A 246 -6.62 -27.01 -34.27
CA LYS A 246 -6.12 -28.14 -33.49
C LYS A 246 -7.09 -28.59 -32.36
N LEU A 247 -8.20 -27.86 -32.14
CA LEU A 247 -9.13 -28.09 -31.03
C LEU A 247 -10.47 -28.58 -31.59
N SER A 248 -10.65 -29.88 -31.67
CA SER A 248 -11.86 -30.52 -32.20
C SER A 248 -12.87 -30.90 -31.11
N THR A 249 -12.47 -30.94 -29.86
CA THR A 249 -13.29 -31.37 -28.75
C THR A 249 -13.35 -30.36 -27.61
N LEU A 250 -14.44 -30.40 -26.82
CA LEU A 250 -14.57 -29.59 -25.61
C LEU A 250 -13.42 -29.85 -24.60
N LYS A 251 -12.94 -31.10 -24.52
CA LYS A 251 -11.86 -31.49 -23.60
C LYS A 251 -10.55 -30.82 -23.98
N GLU A 252 -10.23 -30.79 -25.27
CA GLU A 252 -9.05 -30.08 -25.80
C GLU A 252 -9.14 -28.57 -25.55
N TYR A 253 -10.32 -27.97 -25.79
CA TYR A 253 -10.54 -26.55 -25.46
C TYR A 253 -10.33 -26.24 -23.98
N LEU A 254 -10.87 -27.05 -23.07
CA LEU A 254 -10.71 -26.82 -21.63
C LEU A 254 -9.22 -26.90 -21.23
N LYS A 255 -8.50 -27.89 -21.71
CA LYS A 255 -7.05 -28.05 -21.47
C LYS A 255 -6.26 -26.86 -22.04
N PHE A 256 -6.56 -26.47 -23.27
CA PHE A 256 -5.92 -25.30 -23.91
C PHE A 256 -6.18 -24.01 -23.12
N ARG A 257 -7.45 -23.79 -22.70
CA ARG A 257 -7.84 -22.64 -21.92
C ARG A 257 -7.08 -22.54 -20.61
N GLU A 258 -6.94 -23.66 -19.89
CA GLU A 258 -6.22 -23.71 -18.60
C GLU A 258 -4.73 -23.34 -18.75
N SER A 259 -4.11 -23.74 -19.84
CA SER A 259 -2.69 -23.49 -20.11
C SER A 259 -2.38 -22.11 -20.68
N ASN A 260 -3.35 -21.47 -21.38
CA ASN A 260 -3.06 -20.30 -22.21
C ASN A 260 -3.87 -19.05 -21.86
N ILE A 261 -4.95 -19.17 -21.08
CA ILE A 261 -5.82 -18.05 -20.74
C ILE A 261 -5.82 -17.85 -19.21
N PRO A 262 -5.62 -16.64 -18.73
CA PRO A 262 -5.77 -16.36 -17.29
C PRO A 262 -7.20 -16.64 -16.82
N LYS A 263 -7.34 -17.27 -15.64
CA LYS A 263 -8.65 -17.69 -15.06
C LYS A 263 -9.72 -16.58 -15.07
N LYS A 264 -9.31 -15.31 -14.82
CA LYS A 264 -10.22 -14.16 -14.83
C LYS A 264 -10.92 -13.90 -16.17
N TYR A 265 -10.39 -14.44 -17.27
CA TYR A 265 -10.98 -14.27 -18.62
C TYR A 265 -11.77 -15.49 -19.12
N TYR A 266 -11.83 -16.61 -18.37
CA TYR A 266 -12.50 -17.83 -18.80
C TYR A 266 -13.96 -17.63 -19.21
N ASN A 267 -14.70 -16.80 -18.50
CA ASN A 267 -16.13 -16.59 -18.70
C ASN A 267 -16.47 -15.72 -19.93
N TYR A 268 -15.47 -15.10 -20.54
CA TYR A 268 -15.66 -14.26 -21.73
C TYR A 268 -15.61 -15.03 -23.04
N PHE A 269 -15.21 -16.30 -22.98
CA PHE A 269 -15.18 -17.21 -24.12
C PHE A 269 -16.00 -18.46 -23.79
N LYS A 270 -16.70 -18.96 -24.80
CA LYS A 270 -17.49 -20.18 -24.71
C LYS A 270 -17.21 -21.08 -25.91
N TRP A 271 -17.27 -22.39 -25.69
CA TRP A 271 -17.23 -23.38 -26.74
C TRP A 271 -18.61 -23.55 -27.34
N ASN A 272 -18.76 -23.37 -28.66
CA ASN A 272 -19.99 -23.63 -29.37
C ASN A 272 -19.97 -25.06 -29.91
N LYS A 273 -20.85 -25.93 -29.38
CA LYS A 273 -20.94 -27.33 -29.76
C LYS A 273 -21.40 -27.56 -31.21
N LYS A 274 -22.16 -26.61 -31.79
CA LYS A 274 -22.71 -26.74 -33.14
C LYS A 274 -21.65 -26.41 -34.22
N THR A 275 -20.91 -25.36 -33.99
CA THR A 275 -19.90 -24.87 -34.95
C THR A 275 -18.51 -25.42 -34.63
N LEU A 276 -18.34 -26.11 -33.49
CA LEU A 276 -17.03 -26.58 -32.99
C LEU A 276 -16.00 -25.45 -32.84
N CYS A 277 -16.49 -24.23 -32.62
CA CYS A 277 -15.67 -23.03 -32.56
C CYS A 277 -15.74 -22.37 -31.18
N ILE A 278 -14.71 -21.59 -30.88
CA ILE A 278 -14.68 -20.72 -29.71
C ILE A 278 -15.33 -19.39 -30.06
N GLU A 279 -16.28 -18.97 -29.25
CA GLU A 279 -17.00 -17.72 -29.45
C GLU A 279 -16.87 -16.82 -28.23
N LYS A 280 -16.90 -15.50 -28.45
CA LYS A 280 -17.03 -14.53 -27.36
C LYS A 280 -18.39 -14.65 -26.68
N ASN A 281 -18.39 -14.66 -25.36
CA ASN A 281 -19.61 -14.57 -24.57
C ASN A 281 -20.05 -13.11 -24.45
N MET A 282 -20.76 -12.61 -25.46
CA MET A 282 -21.16 -11.21 -25.53
C MET A 282 -22.02 -10.76 -24.36
N LYS A 283 -22.82 -11.67 -23.73
CA LYS A 283 -23.62 -11.38 -22.54
C LYS A 283 -22.70 -11.00 -21.35
N THR A 284 -21.67 -11.81 -21.12
CA THR A 284 -20.71 -11.56 -20.04
C THR A 284 -19.85 -10.31 -20.31
N ILE A 285 -19.43 -10.11 -21.55
CA ILE A 285 -18.66 -8.94 -21.97
C ILE A 285 -19.48 -7.65 -21.74
N LYS A 286 -20.73 -7.59 -22.24
CA LYS A 286 -21.62 -6.43 -22.00
C LYS A 286 -21.85 -6.16 -20.53
N ALA A 287 -22.06 -7.23 -19.73
CA ALA A 287 -22.25 -7.11 -18.28
C ALA A 287 -20.99 -6.58 -17.56
N SER A 288 -19.79 -6.87 -18.06
CA SER A 288 -18.54 -6.34 -17.50
C SER A 288 -18.32 -4.88 -17.90
N ILE A 289 -18.50 -4.56 -19.19
CA ILE A 289 -18.39 -3.18 -19.70
C ILE A 289 -19.36 -2.24 -18.97
N SER A 290 -20.59 -2.70 -18.69
CA SER A 290 -21.59 -1.85 -18.04
C SER A 290 -21.27 -1.44 -16.59
N LYS A 291 -20.23 -1.97 -16.01
CA LYS A 291 -19.76 -1.63 -14.64
C LYS A 291 -18.48 -0.82 -14.62
N MET A 292 -17.84 -0.65 -15.80
CA MET A 292 -16.59 0.10 -15.91
C MET A 292 -16.83 1.57 -15.56
N GLY A 293 -15.83 2.21 -14.99
CA GLY A 293 -15.92 3.58 -14.49
C GLY A 293 -16.74 3.73 -13.22
N ILE A 294 -17.49 2.71 -12.76
CA ILE A 294 -18.28 2.78 -11.53
C ILE A 294 -17.46 2.24 -10.36
N PHE A 295 -17.54 2.94 -9.24
CA PHE A 295 -17.08 2.45 -7.95
C PHE A 295 -18.03 2.87 -6.84
N ILE A 296 -18.09 2.11 -5.76
CA ILE A 296 -19.02 2.33 -4.65
C ILE A 296 -18.22 2.30 -3.36
N LEU A 297 -18.33 3.37 -2.60
CA LEU A 297 -17.71 3.52 -1.29
C LEU A 297 -18.79 3.41 -0.23
N LEU A 298 -18.64 2.47 0.69
CA LEU A 298 -19.51 2.26 1.83
C LEU A 298 -18.91 3.01 3.03
N THR A 299 -19.76 3.69 3.78
CA THR A 299 -19.38 4.34 5.04
C THR A 299 -20.50 4.26 6.07
N ASN A 300 -20.16 4.27 7.36
CA ASN A 300 -21.05 4.48 8.48
C ASN A 300 -20.99 5.91 9.02
N ASN A 301 -20.22 6.78 8.39
CA ASN A 301 -20.14 8.20 8.76
C ASN A 301 -21.01 9.05 7.83
N ASN A 302 -22.14 9.49 8.33
CA ASN A 302 -23.12 10.29 7.59
C ASN A 302 -22.77 11.78 7.55
N GLU A 303 -21.70 12.21 8.24
CA GLU A 303 -21.25 13.60 8.25
C GLU A 303 -20.34 13.93 7.06
N LEU A 304 -19.78 12.90 6.41
CA LEU A 304 -18.89 13.07 5.28
C LEU A 304 -19.69 13.31 3.99
N ASP A 305 -19.37 14.40 3.32
CA ASP A 305 -19.92 14.67 2.00
C ASP A 305 -19.26 13.84 0.88
N LYS A 306 -19.84 13.89 -0.32
CA LYS A 306 -19.36 13.14 -1.49
C LYS A 306 -17.92 13.48 -1.89
N VAL A 307 -17.46 14.71 -1.63
CA VAL A 307 -16.10 15.15 -1.99
C VAL A 307 -15.11 14.60 -0.97
N GLN A 308 -15.41 14.73 0.32
CA GLN A 308 -14.58 14.23 1.40
C GLN A 308 -14.38 12.71 1.33
N VAL A 309 -15.47 11.94 1.11
CA VAL A 309 -15.38 10.47 0.95
C VAL A 309 -14.49 10.09 -0.22
N LEU A 310 -14.60 10.82 -1.34
CA LEU A 310 -13.80 10.57 -2.52
C LEU A 310 -12.34 10.97 -2.31
N ASP A 311 -12.06 12.13 -1.70
CA ASP A 311 -10.72 12.60 -1.40
C ASP A 311 -9.96 11.62 -0.50
N TYR A 312 -10.58 11.21 0.59
CA TYR A 312 -9.97 10.24 1.51
C TYR A 312 -9.66 8.93 0.80
N TYR A 313 -10.59 8.45 -0.02
CA TYR A 313 -10.35 7.20 -0.75
C TYR A 313 -9.25 7.33 -1.82
N ARG A 314 -9.22 8.41 -2.60
CA ARG A 314 -8.20 8.63 -3.64
C ARG A 314 -6.78 8.83 -3.07
N GLN A 315 -6.68 9.43 -1.88
CA GLN A 315 -5.38 9.56 -1.19
C GLN A 315 -4.76 8.20 -0.84
N ARG A 316 -5.53 7.12 -0.78
CA ARG A 316 -5.03 5.76 -0.57
C ARG A 316 -3.99 5.35 -1.64
N ASP A 317 -4.08 5.85 -2.86
CA ASP A 317 -3.10 5.58 -3.91
C ASP A 317 -1.67 6.02 -3.52
N LEU A 318 -1.56 6.97 -2.58
CA LEU A 318 -0.27 7.37 -2.03
C LEU A 318 0.33 6.29 -1.12
N VAL A 319 -0.51 5.51 -0.42
CA VAL A 319 -0.06 4.38 0.40
C VAL A 319 0.52 3.26 -0.46
N GLU A 320 -0.06 2.98 -1.62
CA GLU A 320 0.50 2.01 -2.57
C GLU A 320 1.92 2.41 -3.01
N LYS A 321 2.13 3.71 -3.29
CA LYS A 321 3.47 4.24 -3.61
C LYS A 321 4.46 4.11 -2.46
N VAL A 322 3.99 4.18 -1.21
CA VAL A 322 4.85 3.97 -0.04
C VAL A 322 5.32 2.51 0.03
N PHE A 323 4.47 1.54 -0.30
CA PHE A 323 4.92 0.15 -0.38
C PHE A 323 5.96 -0.08 -1.49
N ASP A 324 5.84 0.62 -2.62
CA ASP A 324 6.87 0.59 -3.66
C ASP A 324 8.22 1.11 -3.14
N ILE A 325 8.20 2.15 -2.30
CA ILE A 325 9.41 2.65 -1.62
C ILE A 325 9.96 1.59 -0.67
N VAL A 326 9.13 1.01 0.19
CA VAL A 326 9.55 -0.05 1.12
C VAL A 326 10.20 -1.21 0.39
N LYS A 327 9.65 -1.62 -0.74
CA LYS A 327 10.17 -2.73 -1.54
C LYS A 327 11.45 -2.38 -2.29
N ASN A 328 11.44 -1.27 -3.01
CA ASN A 328 12.49 -0.92 -3.96
C ASN A 328 13.65 -0.16 -3.30
N GLU A 329 13.35 0.81 -2.42
CA GLU A 329 14.40 1.61 -1.77
C GLU A 329 15.02 0.90 -0.56
N PHE A 330 14.23 0.08 0.16
CA PHE A 330 14.70 -0.63 1.35
C PHE A 330 15.05 -2.10 1.09
N ASP A 331 15.01 -2.56 -0.16
CA ASP A 331 15.27 -3.96 -0.56
C ASP A 331 14.48 -4.96 0.31
N THR A 332 13.17 -4.69 0.45
CA THR A 332 12.30 -5.51 1.31
C THR A 332 11.51 -6.55 0.54
N ASN A 333 11.76 -6.71 -0.76
CA ASN A 333 11.12 -7.75 -1.56
C ASN A 333 11.40 -9.14 -1.00
N ARG A 334 12.62 -9.36 -0.47
CA ARG A 334 13.03 -10.63 0.11
C ARG A 334 13.71 -10.43 1.46
N LEU A 335 13.25 -11.21 2.42
CA LEU A 335 13.85 -11.25 3.75
C LEU A 335 15.02 -12.28 3.75
N ARG A 336 16.23 -11.80 4.04
CA ARG A 336 17.47 -12.61 4.05
C ARG A 336 17.94 -12.80 5.49
N VAL A 337 17.11 -13.42 6.33
CA VAL A 337 17.40 -13.75 7.73
C VAL A 337 16.85 -15.14 8.06
N HIS A 338 17.35 -15.74 9.13
CA HIS A 338 17.06 -17.14 9.49
C HIS A 338 16.48 -17.28 10.91
N SER A 339 16.32 -16.20 11.67
CA SER A 339 15.72 -16.25 13.00
C SER A 339 14.51 -15.33 13.11
N GLN A 340 13.56 -15.74 13.95
CA GLN A 340 12.33 -15.00 14.24
C GLN A 340 12.66 -13.61 14.81
N TYR A 341 13.48 -13.54 15.86
CA TYR A 341 13.84 -12.28 16.51
C TYR A 341 14.60 -11.33 15.58
N ASN A 342 15.50 -11.86 14.76
CA ASN A 342 16.19 -11.01 13.79
C ASN A 342 15.24 -10.44 12.74
N THR A 343 14.19 -11.20 12.37
CA THR A 343 13.12 -10.73 11.51
C THR A 343 12.36 -9.56 12.13
N ASP A 344 11.92 -9.74 13.38
CA ASP A 344 11.16 -8.72 14.11
C ASP A 344 11.96 -7.42 14.27
N GLY A 345 13.24 -7.52 14.66
CA GLY A 345 14.10 -6.36 14.80
C GLY A 345 14.39 -5.64 13.47
N ARG A 346 14.64 -6.40 12.40
CA ARG A 346 14.86 -5.79 11.08
C ARG A 346 13.63 -5.09 10.53
N LEU A 347 12.46 -5.67 10.69
CA LEU A 347 11.22 -5.04 10.26
C LEU A 347 10.89 -3.80 11.10
N PHE A 348 11.24 -3.80 12.39
CA PHE A 348 11.16 -2.60 13.21
C PHE A 348 12.10 -1.49 12.73
N ILE A 349 13.37 -1.81 12.45
CA ILE A 349 14.32 -0.83 11.89
C ILE A 349 13.82 -0.30 10.53
N LYS A 350 13.25 -1.16 9.68
CA LYS A 350 12.65 -0.73 8.42
C LYS A 350 11.45 0.18 8.62
N PHE A 351 10.64 -0.06 9.65
CA PHE A 351 9.57 0.84 10.03
C PHE A 351 10.09 2.22 10.43
N ILE A 352 11.13 2.30 11.28
CA ILE A 352 11.77 3.57 11.64
C ILE A 352 12.37 4.26 10.40
N SER A 353 13.02 3.49 9.52
CA SER A 353 13.55 4.03 8.26
C SER A 353 12.45 4.61 7.38
N LEU A 354 11.27 3.97 7.35
CA LEU A 354 10.10 4.46 6.63
C LEU A 354 9.58 5.77 7.24
N VAL A 355 9.52 5.87 8.57
CA VAL A 355 9.14 7.12 9.27
C VAL A 355 10.05 8.26 8.82
N ILE A 356 11.38 8.05 8.87
CA ILE A 356 12.37 9.07 8.47
C ILE A 356 12.21 9.44 6.98
N TYR A 357 12.08 8.44 6.11
CA TYR A 357 11.91 8.66 4.67
C TYR A 357 10.65 9.46 4.35
N MET A 358 9.54 9.13 5.00
CA MET A 358 8.27 9.80 4.78
C MET A 358 8.30 11.24 5.32
N GLU A 359 8.96 11.48 6.45
CA GLU A 359 9.14 12.83 6.97
C GLU A 359 10.02 13.69 6.05
N LEU A 360 11.14 13.16 5.56
CA LEU A 360 11.93 13.82 4.53
C LEU A 360 11.09 14.16 3.29
N SER A 361 10.31 13.19 2.82
CA SER A 361 9.43 13.37 1.66
C SER A 361 8.37 14.45 1.90
N ARG A 362 7.81 14.52 3.12
CA ARG A 362 6.83 15.54 3.52
C ARG A 362 7.44 16.95 3.47
N VAL A 363 8.62 17.13 4.04
CA VAL A 363 9.34 18.42 3.99
C VAL A 363 9.67 18.78 2.55
N MET A 364 10.22 17.84 1.77
CA MET A 364 10.55 18.07 0.36
C MET A 364 9.33 18.48 -0.47
N LYS A 365 8.17 17.90 -0.22
CA LYS A 365 6.90 18.25 -0.87
C LYS A 365 6.48 19.68 -0.51
N ASN A 366 6.46 20.00 0.78
CA ASN A 366 6.04 21.31 1.28
C ASN A 366 6.95 22.45 0.79
N LYS A 367 8.24 22.18 0.64
CA LYS A 367 9.25 23.15 0.15
C LYS A 367 9.50 23.03 -1.36
N SER A 368 8.68 22.27 -2.09
CA SER A 368 8.76 22.08 -3.56
C SER A 368 10.12 21.55 -4.05
N LEU A 369 10.85 20.83 -3.20
CA LEU A 369 12.18 20.28 -3.55
C LEU A 369 12.08 19.13 -4.57
N PHE A 370 10.94 18.42 -4.65
CA PHE A 370 10.72 17.36 -5.66
C PHE A 370 10.76 17.85 -7.11
N ILE A 371 10.68 19.16 -7.35
CA ILE A 371 10.90 19.73 -8.69
C ILE A 371 12.34 19.48 -9.16
N LYS A 372 13.30 19.34 -8.21
CA LYS A 372 14.73 19.28 -8.50
C LYS A 372 15.42 18.00 -8.05
N TYR A 373 14.86 17.34 -7.04
CA TYR A 373 15.51 16.20 -6.39
C TYR A 373 14.48 15.12 -6.06
N SER A 374 14.80 13.87 -6.30
CA SER A 374 14.25 12.73 -5.54
C SER A 374 14.88 12.71 -4.13
N VAL A 375 14.33 11.95 -3.19
CA VAL A 375 14.93 11.77 -1.86
C VAL A 375 16.36 11.24 -1.98
N LYS A 376 16.60 10.30 -2.89
CA LYS A 376 17.91 9.69 -3.13
C LYS A 376 18.94 10.69 -3.67
N GLU A 377 18.53 11.56 -4.60
CA GLU A 377 19.38 12.62 -5.13
C GLU A 377 19.70 13.67 -4.08
N LEU A 378 18.74 14.04 -3.24
CA LEU A 378 18.94 14.95 -2.13
C LEU A 378 19.97 14.40 -1.15
N LEU A 379 19.81 13.15 -0.71
CA LEU A 379 20.78 12.48 0.17
C LEU A 379 22.16 12.35 -0.49
N SER A 380 22.21 12.08 -1.79
CA SER A 380 23.47 12.02 -2.54
C SER A 380 24.16 13.39 -2.64
N GLU A 381 23.40 14.49 -2.72
CA GLU A 381 23.96 15.85 -2.68
C GLU A 381 24.53 16.17 -1.29
N LEU A 382 23.85 15.74 -0.21
CA LEU A 382 24.34 15.92 1.16
C LEU A 382 25.58 15.07 1.47
N LYS A 383 25.72 13.87 0.90
CA LYS A 383 26.91 13.03 1.02
C LYS A 383 28.21 13.68 0.50
N LYS A 384 28.11 14.72 -0.31
CA LYS A 384 29.31 15.46 -0.78
C LYS A 384 29.93 16.33 0.30
N LEU A 385 29.21 16.58 1.39
CA LEU A 385 29.76 17.27 2.57
C LEU A 385 30.82 16.36 3.22
N LYS A 386 32.04 16.86 3.38
CA LYS A 386 33.14 16.12 3.96
C LYS A 386 33.59 16.75 5.27
N ILE A 387 33.91 15.90 6.22
CA ILE A 387 34.53 16.26 7.48
C ILE A 387 35.91 15.63 7.51
N THR A 388 36.90 16.42 7.71
CA THR A 388 38.32 15.96 7.83
C THR A 388 38.74 16.14 9.27
N LYS A 389 39.23 15.09 9.90
CA LYS A 389 39.86 15.15 11.22
C LYS A 389 41.31 15.62 11.04
N MET A 390 41.63 16.70 11.70
CA MET A 390 42.98 17.27 11.74
C MET A 390 43.70 16.79 13.01
N ASP A 391 44.99 17.03 13.11
CA ASP A 391 45.74 16.73 14.32
C ASP A 391 45.17 17.47 15.53
N GLY A 392 45.05 16.77 16.68
CA GLY A 392 44.54 17.33 17.92
C GLY A 392 43.01 17.37 18.03
N ASP A 393 42.31 16.45 17.39
CA ASP A 393 40.81 16.30 17.41
C ASP A 393 40.03 17.47 16.80
N ASN A 394 40.69 18.40 16.14
CA ASN A 394 40.02 19.45 15.40
C ASN A 394 39.36 18.88 14.13
N LEU A 395 38.12 19.22 13.94
CA LEU A 395 37.32 18.81 12.77
C LEU A 395 37.21 19.99 11.80
N LEU A 396 37.53 19.76 10.54
CA LEU A 396 37.34 20.71 9.46
C LEU A 396 36.23 20.21 8.54
N MET A 397 35.16 20.97 8.45
CA MET A 397 34.06 20.70 7.52
C MET A 397 34.30 21.41 6.18
N SER A 398 34.05 20.74 5.07
CA SER A 398 34.12 21.37 3.76
C SER A 398 33.04 22.50 3.65
N GLU A 399 33.33 23.52 2.85
CA GLU A 399 32.37 24.58 2.60
C GLU A 399 31.08 24.01 1.97
N LEU A 400 29.92 24.54 2.40
CA LEU A 400 28.63 24.17 1.84
C LEU A 400 28.48 24.78 0.45
N SER A 401 28.16 23.94 -0.52
CA SER A 401 27.78 24.39 -1.84
C SER A 401 26.45 25.17 -1.79
N LYS A 402 26.19 26.02 -2.80
CA LYS A 402 24.90 26.73 -2.92
C LYS A 402 23.68 25.80 -2.91
N LYS A 403 23.83 24.58 -3.40
CA LYS A 403 22.76 23.56 -3.41
C LYS A 403 22.52 23.02 -2.00
N GLN A 404 23.56 22.68 -1.28
CA GLN A 404 23.48 22.18 0.09
C GLN A 404 22.90 23.24 1.03
N LYS A 405 23.32 24.51 0.93
CA LYS A 405 22.73 25.61 1.73
C LYS A 405 21.22 25.69 1.54
N LYS A 406 20.72 25.61 0.29
CA LYS A 406 19.29 25.62 0.02
C LYS A 406 18.55 24.40 0.57
N ILE A 407 19.20 23.24 0.59
CA ILE A 407 18.62 22.03 1.20
C ILE A 407 18.53 22.23 2.71
N PHE A 408 19.60 22.67 3.37
CA PHE A 408 19.60 22.91 4.82
C PHE A 408 18.58 23.97 5.23
N GLU A 409 18.50 25.08 4.50
CA GLU A 409 17.46 26.11 4.71
C GLU A 409 16.04 25.53 4.61
N ALA A 410 15.80 24.64 3.65
CA ALA A 410 14.49 24.02 3.47
C ALA A 410 14.09 23.08 4.64
N PHE A 411 15.09 22.52 5.34
CA PHE A 411 14.90 21.70 6.53
C PHE A 411 15.08 22.50 7.85
N ASP A 412 15.14 23.83 7.76
CA ASP A 412 15.32 24.73 8.89
C ASP A 412 16.60 24.44 9.71
N ILE A 413 17.65 23.86 9.05
CA ILE A 413 18.96 23.56 9.64
C ILE A 413 19.90 24.72 9.35
N LYS A 414 20.46 25.34 10.39
CA LYS A 414 21.45 26.41 10.27
C LYS A 414 22.87 25.84 10.14
N GLU A 415 23.75 26.58 9.45
CA GLU A 415 25.15 26.18 9.29
C GLU A 415 25.86 26.04 10.65
N ASP A 416 25.49 26.86 11.63
CA ASP A 416 26.05 26.81 12.98
C ASP A 416 25.59 25.57 13.75
N ASP A 417 24.36 25.09 13.51
CA ASP A 417 23.84 23.84 14.13
C ASP A 417 24.71 22.65 13.71
N ILE A 418 25.20 22.67 12.47
CA ILE A 418 26.09 21.63 11.96
C ILE A 418 27.48 21.72 12.58
N LYS A 419 28.03 22.95 12.71
CA LYS A 419 29.36 23.17 13.30
C LYS A 419 29.44 22.90 14.80
N HIS A 420 28.32 23.10 15.52
CA HIS A 420 28.24 22.84 16.96
C HIS A 420 27.90 21.39 17.31
N SER A 421 27.56 20.56 16.30
CA SER A 421 27.34 19.13 16.48
C SER A 421 28.59 18.28 16.45
N TYR A 422 29.77 18.93 16.37
CA TYR A 422 31.08 18.26 16.26
C TYR A 422 32.03 18.60 17.42
#